data_66538207453334a5ca1195d3b54778d2
#
_entry.id   66538207453334a5ca1195d3b54778d2
#
_cell.length_a   1.000
_cell.length_b   1.000
_cell.length_c   1.000
_cell.angle_alpha   90.00
_cell.angle_beta   90.00
_cell.angle_gamma   90.00
#
_symmetry.space_group_name_H-M   'P 1'
#
loop_
_entity.id
_entity.type
_entity.pdbx_description
1 polymer ?
#
loop_
_entity_poly.entity_id
_entity_poly.type
_entity_poly.pdbx_seq_one_letter_code
_entity_poly.pdbx_strand_id
1 'polypeptide(L)'
;MYRKIFFLLPFAAMAAATHAGDACNLKLGKAVFESKCVACHAFNEHKAGPRLDHLIGRRAGTVKGFEFSAALTASEFRWDVERLAAFLANPQEYAPGTVMAFRGIHWKEERDALVCYVGQPAQSGKPR
;
A
#
# COMPACT_ATOMS: atom_id res chain seq x y z
N MET A 1 47.86 -38.64 -38.76
CA MET A 1 47.56 -37.20 -38.65
C MET A 1 46.11 -37.05 -38.20
N TYR A 2 45.86 -36.90 -36.89
CA TYR A 2 44.51 -36.69 -36.35
C TYR A 2 44.30 -35.19 -36.16
N ARG A 3 43.43 -34.56 -36.97
CA ARG A 3 42.97 -33.18 -36.80
C ARG A 3 41.87 -33.18 -35.71
N LYS A 4 42.18 -32.66 -34.53
CA LYS A 4 41.19 -32.40 -33.49
C LYS A 4 40.36 -31.19 -33.89
N ILE A 5 39.08 -31.41 -34.19
CA ILE A 5 38.10 -30.34 -34.42
C ILE A 5 37.58 -29.94 -33.04
N PHE A 6 37.94 -28.72 -32.61
CA PHE A 6 37.37 -28.08 -31.42
C PHE A 6 36.02 -27.51 -31.80
N PHE A 7 34.93 -28.10 -31.28
CA PHE A 7 33.62 -27.52 -31.35
C PHE A 7 33.51 -26.44 -30.26
N LEU A 8 33.53 -25.19 -30.68
CA LEU A 8 33.17 -24.06 -29.82
C LEU A 8 31.65 -23.97 -29.76
N LEU A 9 31.08 -24.37 -28.60
CA LEU A 9 29.68 -24.15 -28.26
C LEU A 9 29.47 -22.65 -27.92
N PRO A 10 28.50 -21.97 -28.54
CA PRO A 10 28.19 -20.61 -28.14
C PRO A 10 27.50 -20.63 -26.79
N PHE A 11 28.10 -19.95 -25.82
CA PHE A 11 27.49 -19.67 -24.52
C PHE A 11 26.37 -18.65 -24.72
N ALA A 12 25.13 -19.10 -24.79
CA ALA A 12 23.97 -18.22 -24.83
C ALA A 12 23.84 -17.51 -23.46
N ALA A 13 24.21 -16.24 -23.40
CA ALA A 13 23.96 -15.40 -22.24
C ALA A 13 22.45 -15.21 -22.08
N MET A 14 21.84 -15.91 -21.14
CA MET A 14 20.48 -15.62 -20.66
C MET A 14 20.52 -14.27 -19.96
N ALA A 15 20.04 -13.23 -20.65
CA ALA A 15 19.74 -11.96 -20.02
C ALA A 15 18.64 -12.18 -18.99
N ALA A 16 18.99 -12.17 -17.70
CA ALA A 16 18.05 -12.11 -16.62
C ALA A 16 17.28 -10.78 -16.75
N ALA A 17 16.01 -10.86 -17.10
CA ALA A 17 15.11 -9.71 -17.00
C ALA A 17 15.01 -9.35 -15.52
N THR A 18 15.76 -8.35 -15.09
CA THR A 18 15.56 -7.69 -13.82
C THR A 18 14.18 -7.04 -13.89
N HIS A 19 13.19 -7.64 -13.26
CA HIS A 19 11.96 -6.94 -12.91
C HIS A 19 12.40 -5.81 -11.98
N ALA A 20 12.50 -4.60 -12.52
CA ALA A 20 12.53 -3.40 -11.71
C ALA A 20 11.25 -3.44 -10.88
N GLY A 21 11.37 -3.70 -9.59
CA GLY A 21 10.25 -3.64 -8.66
C GLY A 21 9.56 -2.29 -8.90
N ASP A 22 8.24 -2.31 -9.02
CA ASP A 22 7.44 -1.13 -9.36
C ASP A 22 7.87 0.04 -8.48
N ALA A 23 8.58 0.99 -9.09
CA ALA A 23 9.03 2.17 -8.39
C ALA A 23 7.79 2.90 -7.89
N CYS A 24 7.77 3.18 -6.58
CA CYS A 24 6.67 3.85 -5.90
C CYS A 24 6.25 5.13 -6.66
N ASN A 25 5.09 5.13 -7.29
CA ASN A 25 4.57 6.29 -8.00
C ASN A 25 3.92 7.29 -7.04
N LEU A 26 4.75 8.05 -6.34
CA LEU A 26 4.29 9.03 -5.35
C LEU A 26 3.40 10.12 -5.94
N LYS A 27 3.60 10.50 -7.19
CA LYS A 27 2.77 11.51 -7.86
C LYS A 27 1.35 10.99 -8.08
N LEU A 28 1.20 9.78 -8.57
CA LEU A 28 -0.10 9.13 -8.71
C LEU A 28 -0.73 8.89 -7.35
N GLY A 29 0.03 8.36 -6.38
CA GLY A 29 -0.47 8.10 -5.03
C GLY A 29 -1.00 9.36 -4.35
N LYS A 30 -0.29 10.49 -4.49
CA LYS A 30 -0.75 11.80 -4.01
C LYS A 30 -2.06 12.22 -4.69
N ALA A 31 -2.15 12.11 -6.00
CA ALA A 31 -3.35 12.49 -6.76
C ALA A 31 -4.56 11.64 -6.36
N VAL A 32 -4.37 10.32 -6.17
CA VAL A 32 -5.43 9.41 -5.68
C VAL A 32 -5.86 9.79 -4.26
N PHE A 33 -4.91 10.09 -3.36
CA PHE A 33 -5.21 10.52 -2.00
C PHE A 33 -6.04 11.81 -2.00
N GLU A 34 -5.62 12.82 -2.74
CA GLU A 34 -6.30 14.12 -2.83
C GLU A 34 -7.70 14.01 -3.43
N SER A 35 -7.92 13.11 -4.38
CA SER A 35 -9.22 12.94 -5.03
C SER A 35 -10.19 12.04 -4.28
N LYS A 36 -9.70 11.05 -3.50
CA LYS A 36 -10.55 10.00 -2.93
C LYS A 36 -10.54 9.94 -1.39
N CYS A 37 -9.56 10.53 -0.72
CA CYS A 37 -9.33 10.31 0.72
C CYS A 37 -9.48 11.58 1.57
N VAL A 38 -9.10 12.75 1.08
CA VAL A 38 -9.03 14.00 1.86
C VAL A 38 -10.37 14.49 2.38
N ALA A 39 -11.47 14.08 1.77
CA ALA A 39 -12.81 14.41 2.27
C ALA A 39 -13.04 13.86 3.69
N CYS A 40 -12.48 12.66 3.97
CA CYS A 40 -12.69 11.95 5.22
C CYS A 40 -11.41 11.76 6.06
N HIS A 41 -10.23 11.92 5.49
CA HIS A 41 -8.96 11.66 6.17
C HIS A 41 -7.97 12.82 6.05
N ALA A 42 -7.11 12.93 7.06
CA ALA A 42 -5.89 13.72 7.05
C ALA A 42 -4.76 12.92 7.71
N PHE A 43 -3.52 13.36 7.59
CA PHE A 43 -2.39 12.67 8.24
C PHE A 43 -2.23 13.07 9.70
N ASN A 44 -2.58 14.27 10.08
CA ASN A 44 -2.27 14.84 11.40
C ASN A 44 -3.49 15.08 12.30
N GLU A 45 -4.69 14.88 11.79
CA GLU A 45 -5.95 15.08 12.53
C GLU A 45 -7.01 14.07 12.16
N HIS A 46 -7.95 13.84 13.08
CA HIS A 46 -9.16 13.08 12.81
C HIS A 46 -10.17 13.96 12.09
N LYS A 47 -10.85 13.37 11.10
CA LYS A 47 -12.00 13.94 10.39
C LYS A 47 -13.17 12.97 10.52
N ALA A 48 -13.95 12.75 9.47
CA ALA A 48 -14.94 11.67 9.43
C ALA A 48 -14.28 10.27 9.56
N GLY A 49 -13.03 10.14 9.11
CA GLY A 49 -12.16 9.00 9.34
C GLY A 49 -10.98 9.31 10.26
N PRO A 50 -10.27 8.28 10.71
CA PRO A 50 -9.08 8.45 11.55
C PRO A 50 -7.93 9.12 10.80
N ARG A 51 -7.05 9.80 11.56
CA ARG A 51 -5.78 10.28 11.01
C ARG A 51 -4.91 9.11 10.53
N LEU A 52 -4.14 9.34 9.48
CA LEU A 52 -3.40 8.29 8.76
C LEU A 52 -1.88 8.35 8.97
N ASP A 53 -1.37 9.22 9.82
CA ASP A 53 0.05 9.24 10.18
C ASP A 53 0.47 7.88 10.80
N HIS A 54 1.67 7.46 10.50
CA HIS A 54 2.23 6.18 10.99
C HIS A 54 1.30 4.98 10.76
N LEU A 55 0.57 4.95 9.65
CA LEU A 55 -0.40 3.90 9.37
C LEU A 55 0.24 2.53 9.24
N ILE A 56 1.33 2.42 8.47
CA ILE A 56 2.06 1.16 8.30
C ILE A 56 2.73 0.77 9.63
N GLY A 57 2.53 -0.47 10.04
CA GLY A 57 2.98 -1.01 11.34
C GLY A 57 2.03 -0.76 12.51
N ARG A 58 1.03 0.14 12.37
CA ARG A 58 0.04 0.42 13.40
C ARG A 58 -0.98 -0.72 13.49
N ARG A 59 -1.35 -1.13 14.71
CA ARG A 59 -2.44 -2.08 14.90
C ARG A 59 -3.76 -1.48 14.39
N ALA A 60 -4.57 -2.28 13.70
CA ALA A 60 -5.88 -1.85 13.24
C ALA A 60 -6.76 -1.42 14.42
N GLY A 61 -7.57 -0.39 14.21
CA GLY A 61 -8.55 0.07 15.22
C GLY A 61 -7.97 0.68 16.49
N THR A 62 -6.71 1.15 16.50
CA THR A 62 -6.05 1.56 17.77
C THR A 62 -5.58 3.01 17.85
N VAL A 63 -5.70 3.82 16.78
CA VAL A 63 -5.24 5.20 16.90
C VAL A 63 -6.06 5.95 17.95
N LYS A 64 -5.34 6.55 18.91
CA LYS A 64 -5.95 7.25 20.03
C LYS A 64 -6.82 8.44 19.60
N GLY A 65 -7.98 8.58 20.20
CA GLY A 65 -8.89 9.71 19.96
C GLY A 65 -9.85 9.53 18.79
N PHE A 66 -9.89 8.33 18.19
CA PHE A 66 -10.88 7.98 17.18
C PHE A 66 -11.67 6.74 17.58
N GLU A 67 -12.99 6.79 17.40
CA GLU A 67 -13.88 5.67 17.65
C GLU A 67 -14.02 4.81 16.39
N PHE A 68 -13.44 3.62 16.45
CA PHE A 68 -13.49 2.66 15.34
C PHE A 68 -14.71 1.75 15.43
N SER A 69 -15.11 1.21 14.27
CA SER A 69 -16.08 0.11 14.23
C SER A 69 -15.55 -1.14 14.92
N ALA A 70 -16.45 -1.98 15.41
CA ALA A 70 -16.11 -3.28 15.99
C ALA A 70 -15.30 -4.15 15.04
N ALA A 71 -15.55 -4.05 13.72
CA ALA A 71 -14.81 -4.78 12.71
C ALA A 71 -13.30 -4.50 12.73
N LEU A 72 -12.90 -3.27 13.03
CA LEU A 72 -11.48 -2.90 13.12
C LEU A 72 -10.91 -3.02 14.54
N THR A 73 -11.71 -2.72 15.59
CA THR A 73 -11.23 -2.85 16.98
C THR A 73 -11.02 -4.30 17.39
N ALA A 74 -11.83 -5.22 16.87
CA ALA A 74 -11.66 -6.65 17.09
C ALA A 74 -10.53 -7.28 16.26
N SER A 75 -9.96 -6.53 15.31
CA SER A 75 -8.87 -7.03 14.48
C SER A 75 -7.54 -7.05 15.25
N GLU A 76 -6.79 -8.15 15.10
CA GLU A 76 -5.51 -8.31 15.79
C GLU A 76 -4.29 -8.01 14.91
N PHE A 77 -4.51 -7.69 13.63
CA PHE A 77 -3.42 -7.44 12.69
C PHE A 77 -2.86 -6.00 12.81
N ARG A 78 -1.65 -5.86 12.29
CA ARG A 78 -1.04 -4.56 12.01
C ARG A 78 -1.14 -4.27 10.51
N TRP A 79 -1.33 -3.00 10.19
CA TRP A 79 -1.32 -2.57 8.80
C TRP A 79 0.06 -2.77 8.19
N ASP A 80 0.11 -3.48 7.09
CA ASP A 80 1.22 -3.60 6.16
C ASP A 80 0.76 -3.22 4.75
N VAL A 81 1.68 -3.21 3.81
CA VAL A 81 1.41 -2.82 2.42
C VAL A 81 0.34 -3.71 1.78
N GLU A 82 0.45 -5.03 1.98
CA GLU A 82 -0.44 -6.02 1.40
C GLU A 82 -1.86 -5.91 1.97
N ARG A 83 -1.98 -5.80 3.29
CA ARG A 83 -3.27 -5.66 3.97
C ARG A 83 -3.95 -4.35 3.61
N LEU A 84 -3.19 -3.26 3.55
CA LEU A 84 -3.75 -1.97 3.18
C LEU A 84 -4.23 -1.97 1.72
N ALA A 85 -3.48 -2.57 0.80
CA ALA A 85 -3.91 -2.73 -0.58
C ALA A 85 -5.18 -3.58 -0.70
N ALA A 86 -5.27 -4.70 0.04
CA ALA A 86 -6.44 -5.56 0.07
C ALA A 86 -7.67 -4.83 0.65
N PHE A 87 -7.51 -4.12 1.76
CA PHE A 87 -8.57 -3.30 2.37
C PHE A 87 -9.07 -2.22 1.42
N LEU A 88 -8.15 -1.51 0.76
CA LEU A 88 -8.50 -0.44 -0.19
C LEU A 88 -9.13 -0.96 -1.48
N ALA A 89 -8.98 -2.24 -1.81
CA ALA A 89 -9.70 -2.83 -2.94
C ALA A 89 -11.20 -2.92 -2.69
N ASN A 90 -11.61 -3.34 -1.50
CA ASN A 90 -13.00 -3.39 -1.05
C ASN A 90 -13.07 -3.41 0.49
N PRO A 91 -13.20 -2.25 1.16
CA PRO A 91 -13.22 -2.18 2.62
C PRO A 91 -14.32 -3.01 3.28
N GLN A 92 -15.51 -3.08 2.68
CA GLN A 92 -16.66 -3.82 3.24
C GLN A 92 -16.47 -5.33 3.16
N GLU A 93 -15.78 -5.82 2.15
CA GLU A 93 -15.45 -7.24 2.02
C GLU A 93 -14.28 -7.63 2.93
N TYR A 94 -13.27 -6.78 3.03
CA TYR A 94 -12.09 -7.04 3.85
C TYR A 94 -12.38 -6.99 5.35
N ALA A 95 -13.16 -6.01 5.79
CA ALA A 95 -13.57 -5.79 7.17
C ALA A 95 -15.09 -5.59 7.25
N PRO A 96 -15.91 -6.67 7.19
CA PRO A 96 -17.35 -6.58 7.23
C PRO A 96 -17.82 -5.83 8.48
N GLY A 97 -18.65 -4.81 8.30
CA GLY A 97 -19.10 -3.93 9.37
C GLY A 97 -18.22 -2.70 9.61
N THR A 98 -17.19 -2.48 8.79
CA THR A 98 -16.47 -1.21 8.81
C THR A 98 -17.40 -0.05 8.47
N VAL A 99 -17.27 1.06 9.22
CA VAL A 99 -18.04 2.29 8.96
C VAL A 99 -17.41 3.16 7.86
N MET A 100 -16.28 2.75 7.31
CA MET A 100 -15.66 3.43 6.18
C MET A 100 -16.53 3.27 4.93
N ALA A 101 -17.32 4.30 4.61
CA ALA A 101 -18.25 4.31 3.48
C ALA A 101 -17.49 4.57 2.16
N PHE A 102 -16.63 3.65 1.78
CA PHE A 102 -15.80 3.73 0.59
C PHE A 102 -15.96 2.45 -0.24
N ARG A 103 -16.14 2.62 -1.56
CA ARG A 103 -16.39 1.48 -2.46
C ARG A 103 -15.13 0.73 -2.87
N GLY A 104 -13.98 1.28 -2.56
CA GLY A 104 -12.69 0.71 -2.95
C GLY A 104 -12.12 1.29 -4.25
N ILE A 105 -10.91 0.87 -4.56
CA ILE A 105 -10.16 1.23 -5.75
C ILE A 105 -9.92 -0.04 -6.57
N HIS A 106 -10.54 -0.14 -7.74
CA HIS A 106 -10.43 -1.34 -8.59
C HIS A 106 -9.07 -1.47 -9.28
N TRP A 107 -8.50 -0.34 -9.69
CA TRP A 107 -7.22 -0.33 -10.41
C TRP A 107 -6.05 -0.60 -9.45
N LYS A 108 -5.34 -1.70 -9.70
CA LYS A 108 -4.20 -2.11 -8.87
C LYS A 108 -3.11 -1.05 -8.82
N GLU A 109 -2.82 -0.42 -9.95
CA GLU A 109 -1.81 0.63 -10.06
C GLU A 109 -2.13 1.84 -9.15
N GLU A 110 -3.39 2.30 -9.12
CA GLU A 110 -3.82 3.37 -8.22
C GLU A 110 -3.71 2.97 -6.74
N ARG A 111 -4.09 1.71 -6.40
CA ARG A 111 -3.98 1.21 -5.03
C ARG A 111 -2.53 1.14 -4.57
N ASP A 112 -1.65 0.56 -5.38
CA ASP A 112 -0.24 0.40 -5.04
C ASP A 112 0.44 1.76 -4.89
N ALA A 113 0.14 2.70 -5.78
CA ALA A 113 0.63 4.08 -5.70
C ALA A 113 0.12 4.78 -4.44
N LEU A 114 -1.16 4.62 -4.08
CA LEU A 114 -1.74 5.20 -2.87
C LEU A 114 -1.13 4.60 -1.61
N VAL A 115 -1.00 3.27 -1.53
CA VAL A 115 -0.38 2.58 -0.40
C VAL A 115 1.05 3.05 -0.20
N CYS A 116 1.80 3.17 -1.29
CA CYS A 116 3.15 3.71 -1.26
C CYS A 116 3.18 5.15 -0.75
N TYR A 117 2.28 6.00 -1.21
CA TYR A 117 2.20 7.40 -0.78
C TYR A 117 1.88 7.54 0.70
N VAL A 118 0.84 6.85 1.19
CA VAL A 118 0.44 6.94 2.61
C VAL A 118 1.43 6.27 3.55
N GLY A 119 2.21 5.32 3.06
CA GLY A 119 3.27 4.64 3.81
C GLY A 119 4.56 5.44 3.97
N GLN A 120 4.69 6.61 3.32
CA GLN A 120 5.92 7.41 3.40
C GLN A 120 6.12 8.00 4.78
N PRO A 121 7.35 7.99 5.33
CA PRO A 121 7.67 8.65 6.60
C PRO A 121 7.31 10.14 6.63
N ALA A 122 7.37 10.82 5.49
CA ALA A 122 7.00 12.24 5.37
C ALA A 122 5.53 12.50 5.72
N GLN A 123 4.64 11.50 5.55
CA GLN A 123 3.23 11.59 5.92
C GLN A 123 2.99 11.32 7.41
N SER A 124 4.00 10.81 8.10
CA SER A 124 3.91 10.46 9.52
C SER A 124 4.02 11.67 10.47
N GLY A 125 4.12 12.87 9.95
CA GLY A 125 4.25 14.08 10.78
C GLY A 125 5.58 14.14 11.53
N LYS A 126 6.15 15.34 11.70
CA LYS A 126 7.30 15.55 12.57
C LYS A 126 6.85 15.29 14.02
N PRO A 127 7.54 14.47 14.83
CA PRO A 127 7.22 14.38 16.25
C PRO A 127 7.33 15.77 16.87
N ARG A 128 6.28 16.21 17.56
CA ARG A 128 6.29 17.42 18.37
C ARG A 128 6.96 17.15 19.71
#